data_5015c6f5efabdedc9c57477567006d7b
#
_entry.id   5015c6f5efabdedc9c57477567006d7b
#
_cell.length_a   1.000
_cell.length_b   1.000
_cell.length_c   1.000
_cell.angle_alpha   90.00
_cell.angle_beta   90.00
_cell.angle_gamma   90.00
#
_symmetry.space_group_name_H-M   'P 1'
#
loop_
_entity.id
_entity.type
_entity.pdbx_description
1 polymer ?
#
loop_
_entity_poly.entity_id
_entity_poly.type
_entity_poly.pdbx_seq_one_letter_code
_entity_poly.pdbx_strand_id
1 'polypeptide(L)'
;MKLLVPVKRVVDYNVKIRVKPDGSGVDLANVKMSMNPFDEIAVEEAVRLKEKGVATEIVAVSIGVQQSQETIRTALALGADRGILVVTDVQTEPLAVAKILAAIAREEQPGMIVMGKQAIDDDANQTGQMLAALLGWPQGTFASKVVVDGGTLHVTREVDGGLETVALTLPAVVTADLRLNEPRYASLPNIMKAKAKKIEMKTPADYGVDVTPRQRVVKVVEPSKRQAGIKVKTVDEMIDKLRTTGAIG
;
A
#
# COMPACT_ATOMS: atom_id res chain seq x y z
N MET A 1 -5.40 19.41 -8.48
CA MET A 1 -4.56 18.48 -9.26
C MET A 1 -5.18 17.08 -9.31
N LYS A 2 -4.77 16.22 -10.26
CA LYS A 2 -5.14 14.80 -10.30
C LYS A 2 -4.28 14.01 -9.30
N LEU A 3 -4.86 13.05 -8.58
CA LEU A 3 -4.15 12.09 -7.74
C LEU A 3 -4.26 10.69 -8.33
N LEU A 4 -3.15 9.94 -8.32
CA LEU A 4 -3.11 8.52 -8.64
C LEU A 4 -2.96 7.74 -7.33
N VAL A 5 -3.84 6.76 -7.09
CA VAL A 5 -3.87 6.00 -5.84
C VAL A 5 -3.84 4.51 -6.16
N PRO A 6 -2.66 3.89 -6.14
CA PRO A 6 -2.52 2.44 -6.24
C PRO A 6 -3.14 1.73 -5.04
N VAL A 7 -3.88 0.65 -5.30
CA VAL A 7 -4.53 -0.18 -4.29
C VAL A 7 -4.32 -1.67 -4.59
N LYS A 8 -3.87 -2.43 -3.61
CA LYS A 8 -3.58 -3.86 -3.76
C LYS A 8 -4.66 -4.72 -3.10
N ARG A 9 -5.06 -5.78 -3.79
CA ARG A 9 -5.91 -6.84 -3.24
C ARG A 9 -5.04 -7.82 -2.48
N VAL A 10 -5.28 -7.98 -1.17
CA VAL A 10 -4.52 -8.84 -0.28
C VAL A 10 -5.46 -9.73 0.54
N VAL A 11 -4.93 -10.75 1.21
CA VAL A 11 -5.71 -11.52 2.19
C VAL A 11 -6.12 -10.59 3.33
N ASP A 12 -7.41 -10.64 3.73
CA ASP A 12 -7.93 -9.84 4.84
C ASP A 12 -7.14 -10.14 6.12
N TYR A 13 -6.70 -9.12 6.82
CA TYR A 13 -5.83 -9.24 8.01
C TYR A 13 -6.48 -10.00 9.19
N ASN A 14 -7.80 -10.18 9.18
CA ASN A 14 -8.50 -11.00 10.17
C ASN A 14 -8.45 -12.50 9.84
N VAL A 15 -7.99 -12.88 8.64
CA VAL A 15 -7.91 -14.27 8.22
C VAL A 15 -6.65 -14.91 8.80
N LYS A 16 -6.82 -16.07 9.43
CA LYS A 16 -5.67 -16.90 9.81
C LYS A 16 -5.07 -17.55 8.57
N ILE A 17 -3.88 -17.12 8.20
CA ILE A 17 -3.11 -17.66 7.08
C ILE A 17 -2.75 -19.12 7.32
N ARG A 18 -2.82 -19.94 6.26
CA ARG A 18 -2.41 -21.36 6.24
C ARG A 18 -1.43 -21.55 5.09
N VAL A 19 -0.42 -22.38 5.35
CA VAL A 19 0.54 -22.81 4.32
C VAL A 19 -0.03 -24.04 3.62
N LYS A 20 0.12 -24.11 2.30
CA LYS A 20 -0.25 -25.30 1.53
C LYS A 20 0.53 -26.53 2.02
N PRO A 21 -0.05 -27.74 1.97
CA PRO A 21 0.64 -28.95 2.46
C PRO A 21 2.00 -29.23 1.80
N ASP A 22 2.16 -28.83 0.54
CA ASP A 22 3.40 -28.99 -0.23
C ASP A 22 4.44 -27.89 0.04
N GLY A 23 4.09 -26.88 0.84
CA GLY A 23 4.95 -25.73 1.12
C GLY A 23 5.16 -24.78 -0.05
N SER A 24 4.41 -24.90 -1.15
CA SER A 24 4.58 -24.08 -2.35
C SER A 24 4.08 -22.64 -2.20
N GLY A 25 3.37 -22.33 -1.12
CA GLY A 25 2.81 -21.00 -0.88
C GLY A 25 1.74 -20.98 0.20
N VAL A 26 1.07 -19.84 0.31
CA VAL A 26 -0.10 -19.65 1.15
C VAL A 26 -1.33 -20.24 0.45
N ASP A 27 -2.21 -20.91 1.23
CA ASP A 27 -3.49 -21.38 0.72
C ASP A 27 -4.48 -20.21 0.63
N LEU A 28 -4.82 -19.84 -0.59
CA LEU A 28 -5.74 -18.75 -0.92
C LEU A 28 -7.15 -19.24 -1.31
N ALA A 29 -7.42 -20.56 -1.24
CA ALA A 29 -8.70 -21.11 -1.61
C ALA A 29 -9.79 -20.67 -0.61
N ASN A 30 -10.85 -20.01 -1.12
CA ASN A 30 -11.98 -19.52 -0.32
C ASN A 30 -11.60 -18.57 0.83
N VAL A 31 -10.50 -17.84 0.69
CA VAL A 31 -10.03 -16.88 1.68
C VAL A 31 -10.64 -15.51 1.38
N LYS A 32 -11.11 -14.83 2.41
CA LYS A 32 -11.58 -13.44 2.27
C LYS A 32 -10.42 -12.55 1.86
N MET A 33 -10.63 -11.77 0.80
CA MET A 33 -9.67 -10.78 0.32
C MET A 33 -10.21 -9.37 0.61
N SER A 34 -9.31 -8.42 0.81
CA SER A 34 -9.64 -7.01 1.07
C SER A 34 -8.63 -6.08 0.40
N MET A 35 -8.87 -4.77 0.50
CA MET A 35 -7.86 -3.76 0.19
C MET A 35 -6.74 -3.83 1.24
N ASN A 36 -5.50 -3.65 0.82
CA ASN A 36 -4.38 -3.51 1.74
C ASN A 36 -4.61 -2.33 2.71
N PRO A 37 -4.46 -2.51 4.03
CA PRO A 37 -4.75 -1.47 5.02
C PRO A 37 -3.98 -0.16 4.80
N PHE A 38 -2.73 -0.22 4.36
CA PHE A 38 -1.96 0.98 4.04
C PHE A 38 -2.52 1.73 2.81
N ASP A 39 -3.13 1.00 1.87
CA ASP A 39 -3.77 1.61 0.70
C ASP A 39 -5.12 2.24 1.06
N GLU A 40 -5.84 1.68 2.05
CA GLU A 40 -7.05 2.33 2.61
C GLU A 40 -6.72 3.71 3.19
N ILE A 41 -5.60 3.83 3.92
CA ILE A 41 -5.08 5.10 4.41
C ILE A 41 -4.76 6.06 3.26
N ALA A 42 -4.12 5.56 2.19
CA ALA A 42 -3.78 6.36 1.02
C ALA A 42 -5.04 6.88 0.29
N VAL A 43 -6.07 6.04 0.13
CA VAL A 43 -7.37 6.43 -0.44
C VAL A 43 -8.04 7.50 0.42
N GLU A 44 -8.07 7.32 1.75
CA GLU A 44 -8.66 8.30 2.68
C GLU A 44 -7.93 9.64 2.58
N GLU A 45 -6.59 9.65 2.52
CA GLU A 45 -5.84 10.90 2.38
C GLU A 45 -6.14 11.61 1.05
N ALA A 46 -6.23 10.86 -0.04
CA ALA A 46 -6.60 11.41 -1.34
C ALA A 46 -8.01 12.05 -1.31
N VAL A 47 -8.96 11.41 -0.64
CA VAL A 47 -10.32 11.93 -0.47
C VAL A 47 -10.31 13.21 0.38
N ARG A 48 -9.57 13.24 1.49
CA ARG A 48 -9.40 14.44 2.33
C ARG A 48 -8.77 15.60 1.57
N LEU A 49 -7.78 15.33 0.73
CA LEU A 49 -7.16 16.34 -0.13
C LEU A 49 -8.15 16.88 -1.18
N LYS A 50 -9.05 16.03 -1.68
CA LYS A 50 -10.11 16.45 -2.59
C LYS A 50 -11.16 17.31 -1.89
N GLU A 51 -11.58 16.94 -0.69
CA GLU A 51 -12.51 17.71 0.14
C GLU A 51 -11.96 19.11 0.49
N LYS A 52 -10.63 19.22 0.65
CA LYS A 52 -9.92 20.50 0.85
C LYS A 52 -9.71 21.30 -0.44
N GLY A 53 -10.17 20.83 -1.61
CA GLY A 53 -10.00 21.50 -2.89
C GLY A 53 -8.60 21.39 -3.49
N VAL A 54 -7.70 20.62 -2.91
CA VAL A 54 -6.34 20.39 -3.42
C VAL A 54 -6.37 19.44 -4.61
N ALA A 55 -7.11 18.34 -4.51
CA ALA A 55 -7.31 17.40 -5.60
C ALA A 55 -8.62 17.71 -6.35
N THR A 56 -8.58 17.51 -7.67
CA THR A 56 -9.75 17.64 -8.57
C THR A 56 -10.26 16.29 -9.05
N GLU A 57 -9.37 15.30 -9.16
CA GLU A 57 -9.69 13.95 -9.61
C GLU A 57 -8.84 12.94 -8.84
N ILE A 58 -9.43 11.80 -8.47
CA ILE A 58 -8.77 10.66 -7.84
C ILE A 58 -8.95 9.44 -8.75
N VAL A 59 -7.83 8.89 -9.23
CA VAL A 59 -7.79 7.68 -10.07
C VAL A 59 -7.24 6.54 -9.24
N ALA A 60 -8.07 5.55 -8.93
CA ALA A 60 -7.64 4.32 -8.26
C ALA A 60 -7.05 3.33 -9.27
N VAL A 61 -5.91 2.73 -8.96
CA VAL A 61 -5.24 1.75 -9.83
C VAL A 61 -5.03 0.45 -9.07
N SER A 62 -5.33 -0.69 -9.71
CA SER A 62 -4.92 -1.98 -9.18
C SER A 62 -4.26 -2.82 -10.29
N ILE A 63 -3.28 -3.63 -9.91
CA ILE A 63 -2.56 -4.53 -10.81
C ILE A 63 -2.71 -5.94 -10.24
N GLY A 64 -3.22 -6.88 -11.02
CA GLY A 64 -3.42 -8.26 -10.59
C GLY A 64 -4.55 -8.96 -11.33
N VAL A 65 -5.10 -9.99 -10.70
CA VAL A 65 -6.18 -10.80 -11.27
C VAL A 65 -7.45 -9.99 -11.49
N GLN A 66 -8.35 -10.50 -12.35
CA GLN A 66 -9.63 -9.85 -12.66
C GLN A 66 -10.43 -9.43 -11.42
N GLN A 67 -10.37 -10.21 -10.35
CA GLN A 67 -11.07 -9.94 -9.08
C GLN A 67 -10.53 -8.72 -8.33
N SER A 68 -9.34 -8.21 -8.69
CA SER A 68 -8.79 -6.97 -8.11
C SER A 68 -9.66 -5.73 -8.42
N GLN A 69 -10.60 -5.84 -9.37
CA GLN A 69 -11.63 -4.82 -9.57
C GLN A 69 -12.47 -4.54 -8.32
N GLU A 70 -12.65 -5.52 -7.42
CA GLU A 70 -13.41 -5.35 -6.17
C GLU A 70 -12.72 -4.35 -5.25
N THR A 71 -11.41 -4.38 -5.19
CA THR A 71 -10.60 -3.42 -4.43
C THR A 71 -10.74 -2.00 -5.00
N ILE A 72 -10.74 -1.88 -6.34
CA ILE A 72 -11.02 -0.59 -7.00
C ILE A 72 -12.46 -0.14 -6.68
N ARG A 73 -13.45 -1.04 -6.68
CA ARG A 73 -14.84 -0.69 -6.31
C ARG A 73 -14.92 -0.16 -4.89
N THR A 74 -14.12 -0.68 -3.96
CA THR A 74 -14.01 -0.15 -2.60
C THR A 74 -13.45 1.27 -2.61
N ALA A 75 -12.36 1.54 -3.31
CA ALA A 75 -11.81 2.89 -3.45
C ALA A 75 -12.82 3.88 -4.08
N LEU A 76 -13.58 3.43 -5.10
CA LEU A 76 -14.64 4.22 -5.73
C LEU A 76 -15.80 4.53 -4.78
N ALA A 77 -16.14 3.61 -3.87
CA ALA A 77 -17.15 3.81 -2.85
C ALA A 77 -16.68 4.78 -1.75
N LEU A 78 -15.38 4.81 -1.45
CA LEU A 78 -14.77 5.75 -0.52
C LEU A 78 -14.66 7.18 -1.08
N GLY A 79 -14.63 7.35 -2.42
CA GLY A 79 -14.62 8.69 -3.01
C GLY A 79 -13.75 8.87 -4.25
N ALA A 80 -13.04 7.84 -4.71
CA ALA A 80 -12.33 7.89 -5.98
C ALA A 80 -13.30 8.08 -7.15
N ASP A 81 -12.85 8.72 -8.23
CA ASP A 81 -13.71 9.10 -9.35
C ASP A 81 -13.83 8.00 -10.40
N ARG A 82 -12.71 7.39 -10.78
CA ARG A 82 -12.63 6.26 -11.72
C ARG A 82 -11.51 5.31 -11.35
N GLY A 83 -11.44 4.20 -12.03
CA GLY A 83 -10.42 3.19 -11.78
C GLY A 83 -9.73 2.70 -13.05
N ILE A 84 -8.52 2.19 -12.89
CA ILE A 84 -7.76 1.46 -13.89
C ILE A 84 -7.39 0.11 -13.29
N LEU A 85 -7.75 -0.99 -13.95
CA LEU A 85 -7.32 -2.33 -13.60
C LEU A 85 -6.36 -2.85 -14.66
N VAL A 86 -5.12 -3.13 -14.25
CA VAL A 86 -4.15 -3.81 -15.10
C VAL A 86 -4.22 -5.31 -14.79
N VAL A 87 -4.87 -6.05 -15.70
CA VAL A 87 -5.16 -7.48 -15.51
C VAL A 87 -3.93 -8.31 -15.82
N THR A 88 -3.54 -9.13 -14.85
CA THR A 88 -2.50 -10.16 -15.02
C THR A 88 -2.70 -11.27 -14.01
N ASP A 89 -2.51 -12.51 -14.44
CA ASP A 89 -2.49 -13.68 -13.55
C ASP A 89 -1.08 -13.99 -13.02
N VAL A 90 -0.09 -13.25 -13.50
CA VAL A 90 1.30 -13.36 -13.05
C VAL A 90 1.43 -12.66 -11.69
N GLN A 91 2.03 -13.33 -10.71
CA GLN A 91 2.42 -12.68 -9.47
C GLN A 91 3.51 -11.64 -9.75
N THR A 92 3.12 -10.37 -9.69
CA THR A 92 4.01 -9.26 -10.06
C THR A 92 4.93 -8.89 -8.89
N GLU A 93 6.21 -8.69 -9.22
CA GLU A 93 7.23 -8.20 -8.29
C GLU A 93 7.19 -6.66 -8.17
N PRO A 94 7.68 -6.06 -7.06
CA PRO A 94 7.62 -4.61 -6.83
C PRO A 94 8.15 -3.76 -7.99
N LEU A 95 9.24 -4.17 -8.65
CA LEU A 95 9.80 -3.42 -9.78
C LEU A 95 8.90 -3.46 -11.02
N ALA A 96 8.26 -4.60 -11.31
CA ALA A 96 7.29 -4.70 -12.40
C ALA A 96 6.08 -3.81 -12.15
N VAL A 97 5.55 -3.82 -10.91
CA VAL A 97 4.47 -2.92 -10.47
C VAL A 97 4.89 -1.46 -10.62
N ALA A 98 6.08 -1.08 -10.15
CA ALA A 98 6.58 0.28 -10.28
C ALA A 98 6.71 0.75 -11.74
N LYS A 99 7.15 -0.13 -12.66
CA LYS A 99 7.21 0.17 -14.10
C LYS A 99 5.83 0.41 -14.71
N ILE A 100 4.84 -0.42 -14.38
CA ILE A 100 3.45 -0.24 -14.83
C ILE A 100 2.90 1.09 -14.28
N LEU A 101 3.05 1.35 -12.99
CA LEU A 101 2.60 2.61 -12.38
C LEU A 101 3.31 3.83 -12.98
N ALA A 102 4.59 3.72 -13.33
CA ALA A 102 5.31 4.79 -14.01
C ALA A 102 4.76 5.06 -15.42
N ALA A 103 4.38 4.03 -16.17
CA ALA A 103 3.74 4.19 -17.47
C ALA A 103 2.36 4.85 -17.34
N ILE A 104 1.54 4.40 -16.39
CA ILE A 104 0.25 5.03 -16.05
C ILE A 104 0.43 6.49 -15.65
N ALA A 105 1.42 6.80 -14.81
CA ALA A 105 1.70 8.17 -14.38
C ALA A 105 2.10 9.08 -15.54
N ARG A 106 2.83 8.57 -16.54
CA ARG A 106 3.15 9.33 -17.76
C ARG A 106 1.93 9.58 -18.66
N GLU A 107 0.99 8.64 -18.71
CA GLU A 107 -0.28 8.79 -19.45
C GLU A 107 -1.24 9.74 -18.72
N GLU A 108 -1.41 9.53 -17.42
CA GLU A 108 -2.40 10.24 -16.58
C GLU A 108 -1.93 11.63 -16.11
N GLN A 109 -0.63 11.90 -16.09
CA GLN A 109 -0.03 13.16 -15.63
C GLN A 109 -0.57 13.62 -14.26
N PRO A 110 -0.50 12.77 -13.20
CA PRO A 110 -0.97 13.18 -11.88
C PRO A 110 -0.01 14.20 -11.25
N GLY A 111 -0.55 15.11 -10.45
CA GLY A 111 0.26 16.02 -9.64
C GLY A 111 0.85 15.35 -8.39
N MET A 112 0.30 14.19 -7.96
CA MET A 112 0.83 13.41 -6.85
C MET A 112 0.35 11.97 -6.95
N ILE A 113 1.21 11.04 -6.54
CA ILE A 113 0.86 9.64 -6.32
C ILE A 113 0.84 9.40 -4.81
N VAL A 114 -0.28 8.89 -4.27
CA VAL A 114 -0.40 8.52 -2.86
C VAL A 114 -0.71 7.04 -2.79
N MET A 115 0.13 6.26 -2.10
CA MET A 115 0.01 4.82 -2.01
C MET A 115 0.40 4.32 -0.62
N GLY A 116 0.01 3.12 -0.27
CA GLY A 116 0.49 2.49 0.96
C GLY A 116 2.00 2.31 0.96
N LYS A 117 2.64 2.44 2.12
CA LYS A 117 4.11 2.26 2.22
C LYS A 117 4.54 0.83 1.88
N GLN A 118 3.68 -0.15 2.19
CA GLN A 118 3.91 -1.57 1.97
C GLN A 118 2.58 -2.31 1.83
N ALA A 119 2.60 -3.56 1.41
CA ALA A 119 1.46 -4.46 1.42
C ALA A 119 1.67 -5.55 2.48
N ILE A 120 0.60 -5.93 3.19
CA ILE A 120 0.67 -6.87 4.33
C ILE A 120 0.93 -8.32 3.92
N ASP A 121 0.89 -8.64 2.64
CA ASP A 121 1.13 -9.97 2.10
C ASP A 121 2.61 -10.28 1.85
N ASP A 122 3.40 -9.27 1.52
CA ASP A 122 4.83 -9.44 1.19
C ASP A 122 5.78 -8.54 2.00
N ASP A 123 5.24 -7.49 2.63
CA ASP A 123 6.00 -6.49 3.41
C ASP A 123 7.25 -5.93 2.70
N ALA A 124 7.27 -5.97 1.37
CA ALA A 124 8.45 -5.62 0.58
C ALA A 124 8.87 -4.14 0.72
N ASN A 125 7.90 -3.22 0.87
CA ASN A 125 8.13 -1.77 1.04
C ASN A 125 9.10 -1.17 0.01
N GLN A 126 8.95 -1.51 -1.27
CA GLN A 126 9.88 -1.13 -2.34
C GLN A 126 9.22 -0.36 -3.49
N THR A 127 7.94 -0.62 -3.76
CA THR A 127 7.26 -0.14 -4.97
C THR A 127 7.24 1.39 -5.07
N GLY A 128 6.93 2.10 -3.99
CA GLY A 128 6.83 3.57 -3.99
C GLY A 128 8.17 4.23 -4.27
N GLN A 129 9.24 3.76 -3.64
CA GLN A 129 10.59 4.27 -3.83
C GLN A 129 11.12 3.99 -5.24
N MET A 130 10.88 2.78 -5.77
CA MET A 130 11.22 2.43 -7.16
C MET A 130 10.44 3.28 -8.16
N LEU A 131 9.15 3.54 -7.91
CA LEU A 131 8.30 4.38 -8.74
C LEU A 131 8.82 5.81 -8.78
N ALA A 132 9.16 6.39 -7.64
CA ALA A 132 9.72 7.73 -7.55
C ALA A 132 11.03 7.85 -8.36
N ALA A 133 11.92 6.86 -8.23
CA ALA A 133 13.16 6.80 -8.99
C ALA A 133 12.94 6.69 -10.50
N LEU A 134 12.00 5.83 -10.95
CA LEU A 134 11.66 5.66 -12.38
C LEU A 134 11.03 6.91 -13.02
N LEU A 135 10.35 7.73 -12.21
CA LEU A 135 9.76 8.99 -12.66
C LEU A 135 10.72 10.18 -12.52
N GLY A 136 11.79 10.04 -11.74
CA GLY A 136 12.65 11.17 -11.35
C GLY A 136 11.93 12.17 -10.43
N TRP A 137 10.94 11.70 -9.67
CA TRP A 137 10.13 12.53 -8.78
C TRP A 137 10.64 12.44 -7.33
N PRO A 138 10.49 13.54 -6.57
CA PRO A 138 10.75 13.49 -5.14
C PRO A 138 9.77 12.54 -4.45
N GLN A 139 10.17 12.02 -3.27
CA GLN A 139 9.37 11.07 -2.51
C GLN A 139 9.29 11.47 -1.03
N GLY A 140 8.09 11.32 -0.46
CA GLY A 140 7.82 11.41 0.97
C GLY A 140 7.34 10.06 1.49
N THR A 141 8.25 9.26 2.07
CA THR A 141 7.97 7.89 2.52
C THR A 141 7.56 7.85 3.99
N PHE A 142 6.75 6.85 4.38
CA PHE A 142 6.25 6.66 5.75
C PHE A 142 5.49 7.87 6.29
N ALA A 143 4.65 8.49 5.45
CA ALA A 143 3.96 9.72 5.78
C ALA A 143 2.95 9.51 6.92
N SER A 144 3.07 10.34 7.96
CA SER A 144 2.09 10.47 9.06
C SER A 144 1.36 11.82 9.02
N LYS A 145 1.79 12.75 8.16
CA LYS A 145 1.08 14.01 7.87
C LYS A 145 1.44 14.50 6.48
N VAL A 146 0.43 15.00 5.75
CA VAL A 146 0.58 15.56 4.40
C VAL A 146 -0.10 16.92 4.35
N VAL A 147 0.62 17.95 3.91
CA VAL A 147 0.10 19.32 3.73
C VAL A 147 0.60 19.87 2.41
N VAL A 148 -0.32 20.35 1.57
CA VAL A 148 0.01 21.05 0.33
C VAL A 148 -0.18 22.55 0.56
N ASP A 149 0.87 23.32 0.35
CA ASP A 149 0.86 24.77 0.51
C ASP A 149 1.59 25.43 -0.67
N GLY A 150 0.88 26.29 -1.41
CA GLY A 150 1.46 27.09 -2.50
C GLY A 150 2.24 26.32 -3.57
N GLY A 151 1.91 25.05 -3.81
CA GLY A 151 2.64 24.18 -4.78
C GLY A 151 3.78 23.39 -4.16
N THR A 152 4.05 23.56 -2.87
CA THR A 152 4.99 22.75 -2.08
C THR A 152 4.22 21.69 -1.29
N LEU A 153 4.74 20.49 -1.27
CA LEU A 153 4.21 19.37 -0.49
C LEU A 153 5.07 19.16 0.74
N HIS A 154 4.53 19.37 1.92
CA HIS A 154 5.16 19.05 3.20
C HIS A 154 4.71 17.69 3.68
N VAL A 155 5.65 16.76 3.85
CA VAL A 155 5.40 15.39 4.34
C VAL A 155 6.14 15.19 5.65
N THR A 156 5.39 14.96 6.73
CA THR A 156 5.96 14.50 8.00
C THR A 156 6.04 12.98 7.97
N ARG A 157 7.23 12.45 8.22
CA ARG A 157 7.59 11.05 8.09
C ARG A 157 7.89 10.43 9.46
N GLU A 158 7.51 9.16 9.61
CA GLU A 158 7.93 8.33 10.73
C GLU A 158 9.34 7.81 10.47
N VAL A 159 10.29 8.14 11.33
CA VAL A 159 11.68 7.67 11.28
C VAL A 159 12.09 7.15 12.66
N ASP A 160 13.16 6.34 12.75
CA ASP A 160 13.56 5.69 14.01
C ASP A 160 13.84 6.68 15.14
N GLY A 161 14.35 7.86 14.82
CA GLY A 161 14.62 8.93 15.78
C GLY A 161 13.41 9.82 16.13
N GLY A 162 12.22 9.59 15.55
CA GLY A 162 11.01 10.39 15.76
C GLY A 162 10.32 10.82 14.48
N LEU A 163 10.07 12.12 14.32
CA LEU A 163 9.40 12.67 13.14
C LEU A 163 10.35 13.59 12.35
N GLU A 164 10.32 13.44 11.04
CA GLU A 164 11.02 14.31 10.10
C GLU A 164 10.02 14.94 9.12
N THR A 165 10.11 16.25 8.91
CA THR A 165 9.28 16.91 7.88
C THR A 165 10.15 17.32 6.71
N VAL A 166 9.81 16.84 5.51
CA VAL A 166 10.46 17.19 4.25
C VAL A 166 9.54 18.04 3.40
N ALA A 167 10.12 19.00 2.67
CA ALA A 167 9.43 19.82 1.68
C ALA A 167 9.76 19.29 0.28
N LEU A 168 8.76 18.97 -0.51
CA LEU A 168 8.88 18.37 -1.83
C LEU A 168 8.23 19.27 -2.88
N THR A 169 8.84 19.33 -4.05
CA THR A 169 8.20 19.91 -5.24
C THR A 169 7.25 18.92 -5.87
N LEU A 170 6.11 19.38 -6.38
CA LEU A 170 5.19 18.56 -7.16
C LEU A 170 5.66 18.46 -8.64
N PRO A 171 5.43 17.34 -9.31
CA PRO A 171 4.76 16.12 -8.85
C PRO A 171 5.66 15.29 -7.93
N ALA A 172 5.04 14.53 -7.00
CA ALA A 172 5.75 13.73 -5.99
C ALA A 172 5.07 12.38 -5.73
N VAL A 173 5.82 11.44 -5.15
CA VAL A 173 5.31 10.15 -4.65
C VAL A 173 5.28 10.18 -3.13
N VAL A 174 4.13 9.86 -2.55
CA VAL A 174 3.93 9.75 -1.09
C VAL A 174 3.56 8.32 -0.74
N THR A 175 4.24 7.75 0.26
CA THR A 175 3.85 6.45 0.80
C THR A 175 3.30 6.61 2.22
N ALA A 176 2.06 6.16 2.42
CA ALA A 176 1.30 6.36 3.64
C ALA A 176 1.66 5.35 4.74
N ASP A 177 1.92 5.85 5.94
CA ASP A 177 1.94 5.06 7.17
C ASP A 177 0.53 4.95 7.77
N LEU A 178 0.27 3.98 8.63
CA LEU A 178 -1.02 3.81 9.31
C LEU A 178 -1.39 4.99 10.22
N ARG A 179 -0.42 5.79 10.63
CA ARG A 179 -0.61 6.98 11.48
C ARG A 179 -1.09 8.22 10.73
N LEU A 180 -1.15 8.16 9.39
CA LEU A 180 -1.53 9.32 8.58
C LEU A 180 -2.97 9.75 8.82
N ASN A 181 -3.89 8.80 8.92
CA ASN A 181 -5.31 9.05 9.17
C ASN A 181 -6.06 7.77 9.60
N GLU A 182 -7.34 7.92 9.91
CA GLU A 182 -8.30 6.82 10.06
C GLU A 182 -9.22 6.79 8.84
N PRO A 183 -9.27 5.66 8.10
CA PRO A 183 -10.15 5.53 6.94
C PRO A 183 -11.62 5.60 7.34
N ARG A 184 -12.41 6.30 6.54
CA ARG A 184 -13.87 6.33 6.65
C ARG A 184 -14.50 5.02 6.19
N TYR A 185 -15.72 4.76 6.64
CA TYR A 185 -16.54 3.68 6.09
C TYR A 185 -17.32 4.18 4.87
N ALA A 186 -17.39 3.34 3.84
CA ALA A 186 -18.23 3.63 2.68
C ALA A 186 -19.71 3.52 3.05
N SER A 187 -20.51 4.55 2.76
CA SER A 187 -21.96 4.50 2.95
C SER A 187 -22.60 3.58 1.90
N LEU A 188 -23.75 2.97 2.24
CA LEU A 188 -24.50 2.14 1.30
C LEU A 188 -24.83 2.85 -0.03
N PRO A 189 -25.29 4.13 -0.04
CA PRO A 189 -25.49 4.86 -1.27
C PRO A 189 -24.21 4.99 -2.11
N ASN A 190 -23.05 5.20 -1.49
CA ASN A 190 -21.79 5.32 -2.20
C ASN A 190 -21.33 3.98 -2.79
N ILE A 191 -21.55 2.86 -2.08
CA ILE A 191 -21.32 1.52 -2.59
C ILE A 191 -22.18 1.27 -3.85
N MET A 192 -23.43 1.66 -3.84
CA MET A 192 -24.32 1.52 -5.01
C MET A 192 -23.86 2.39 -6.17
N LYS A 193 -23.49 3.65 -5.93
CA LYS A 193 -22.93 4.55 -6.96
C LYS A 193 -21.62 4.04 -7.54
N ALA A 194 -20.75 3.45 -6.72
CA ALA A 194 -19.48 2.89 -7.15
C ALA A 194 -19.62 1.80 -8.21
N LYS A 195 -20.74 1.03 -8.22
CA LYS A 195 -21.01 0.00 -9.23
C LYS A 195 -21.11 0.56 -10.65
N ALA A 196 -21.59 1.79 -10.81
CA ALA A 196 -21.75 2.45 -12.10
C ALA A 196 -20.52 3.23 -12.56
N LYS A 197 -19.55 3.50 -11.66
CA LYS A 197 -18.33 4.22 -12.02
C LYS A 197 -17.46 3.41 -12.98
N LYS A 198 -16.79 4.11 -13.91
CA LYS A 198 -15.94 3.49 -14.94
C LYS A 198 -14.69 2.85 -14.29
N ILE A 199 -14.39 1.62 -14.69
CA ILE A 199 -13.09 0.98 -14.50
C ILE A 199 -12.57 0.66 -15.88
N GLU A 200 -11.42 1.20 -16.21
CA GLU A 200 -10.70 0.91 -17.45
C GLU A 200 -9.88 -0.37 -17.27
N MET A 201 -10.00 -1.27 -18.24
CA MET A 201 -9.30 -2.55 -18.22
C MET A 201 -8.11 -2.47 -19.16
N LYS A 202 -6.93 -2.78 -18.67
CA LYS A 202 -5.66 -2.80 -19.39
C LYS A 202 -4.90 -4.09 -19.07
N THR A 203 -3.81 -4.32 -19.78
CA THR A 203 -2.85 -5.40 -19.52
C THR A 203 -1.44 -4.81 -19.36
N PRO A 204 -0.47 -5.53 -18.79
CA PRO A 204 0.93 -5.06 -18.76
C PRO A 204 1.50 -4.78 -20.16
N ALA A 205 1.05 -5.52 -21.17
CA ALA A 205 1.47 -5.32 -22.56
C ALA A 205 1.01 -3.97 -23.13
N ASP A 206 -0.15 -3.45 -22.73
CA ASP A 206 -0.62 -2.12 -23.15
C ASP A 206 0.32 -1.01 -22.67
N TYR A 207 1.11 -1.26 -21.63
CA TYR A 207 2.13 -0.36 -21.08
C TYR A 207 3.55 -0.75 -21.49
N GLY A 208 3.72 -1.78 -22.34
CA GLY A 208 5.03 -2.27 -22.78
C GLY A 208 5.91 -2.81 -21.65
N VAL A 209 5.31 -3.31 -20.57
CA VAL A 209 6.03 -3.79 -19.38
C VAL A 209 6.06 -5.32 -19.35
N ASP A 210 7.28 -5.87 -19.28
CA ASP A 210 7.52 -7.27 -18.98
C ASP A 210 7.35 -7.53 -17.49
N VAL A 211 6.41 -8.40 -17.13
CA VAL A 211 6.08 -8.81 -15.76
C VAL A 211 6.61 -10.19 -15.42
N THR A 212 7.47 -10.79 -16.24
CA THR A 212 8.06 -12.10 -15.99
C THR A 212 8.76 -12.10 -14.64
N PRO A 213 8.41 -13.01 -13.71
CA PRO A 213 9.04 -13.07 -12.40
C PRO A 213 10.53 -13.40 -12.50
N ARG A 214 11.35 -12.71 -11.70
CA ARG A 214 12.80 -12.92 -11.59
C ARG A 214 13.18 -13.72 -10.35
N GLN A 215 12.23 -13.86 -9.42
CA GLN A 215 12.38 -14.61 -8.18
C GLN A 215 11.43 -15.81 -8.18
N ARG A 216 11.84 -16.87 -7.49
CA ARG A 216 11.01 -18.05 -7.27
C ARG A 216 10.97 -18.34 -5.77
N VAL A 217 9.77 -18.41 -5.21
CA VAL A 217 9.57 -18.90 -3.85
C VAL A 217 9.91 -20.39 -3.82
N VAL A 218 10.92 -20.76 -3.04
CA VAL A 218 11.38 -22.17 -2.94
C VAL A 218 10.52 -22.93 -1.94
N LYS A 219 10.21 -22.31 -0.80
CA LYS A 219 9.42 -22.94 0.27
C LYS A 219 8.81 -21.87 1.18
N VAL A 220 7.59 -22.12 1.62
CA VAL A 220 6.90 -21.37 2.67
C VAL A 220 6.64 -22.31 3.84
N VAL A 221 6.90 -21.84 5.06
CA VAL A 221 6.64 -22.58 6.30
C VAL A 221 5.98 -21.67 7.32
N GLU A 222 5.19 -22.27 8.21
CA GLU A 222 4.68 -21.49 9.35
C GLU A 222 5.84 -21.10 10.27
N PRO A 223 5.79 -19.90 10.90
CA PRO A 223 6.79 -19.52 11.88
C PRO A 223 6.80 -20.49 13.06
N SER A 224 7.97 -20.74 13.61
CA SER A 224 8.11 -21.60 14.80
C SER A 224 7.31 -21.00 15.97
N LYS A 225 6.67 -21.88 16.76
CA LYS A 225 5.97 -21.45 17.96
C LYS A 225 6.97 -20.80 18.93
N ARG A 226 6.66 -19.58 19.33
CA ARG A 226 7.46 -18.92 20.38
C ARG A 226 7.22 -19.63 21.71
N GLN A 227 8.29 -19.88 22.44
CA GLN A 227 8.20 -20.37 23.82
C GLN A 227 7.71 -19.24 24.73
N ALA A 228 6.98 -19.61 25.78
CA ALA A 228 6.56 -18.63 26.78
C ALA A 228 7.78 -18.00 27.45
N GLY A 229 7.72 -16.71 27.72
CA GLY A 229 8.75 -16.02 28.49
C GLY A 229 8.81 -16.49 29.95
N ILE A 230 9.90 -16.19 30.63
CA ILE A 230 10.07 -16.46 32.06
C ILE A 230 9.34 -15.37 32.83
N LYS A 231 8.46 -15.78 33.76
CA LYS A 231 7.84 -14.86 34.69
C LYS A 231 8.79 -14.66 35.91
N VAL A 232 9.12 -13.41 36.18
CA VAL A 232 9.91 -13.02 37.34
C VAL A 232 9.01 -12.41 38.42
N LYS A 233 9.43 -12.46 39.67
CA LYS A 233 8.61 -12.01 40.81
C LYS A 233 8.94 -10.58 41.22
N THR A 234 10.17 -10.13 40.99
CA THR A 234 10.67 -8.82 41.41
C THR A 234 11.29 -8.05 40.22
N VAL A 235 11.45 -6.74 40.42
CA VAL A 235 12.13 -5.87 39.46
C VAL A 235 13.61 -6.23 39.36
N ASP A 236 14.24 -6.55 40.46
CA ASP A 236 15.66 -6.93 40.52
C ASP A 236 15.92 -8.20 39.71
N GLU A 237 15.08 -9.23 39.88
CA GLU A 237 15.14 -10.45 39.01
C GLU A 237 14.96 -10.11 37.52
N MET A 238 14.13 -9.12 37.18
CA MET A 238 13.97 -8.70 35.80
C MET A 238 15.25 -8.04 35.26
N ILE A 239 15.83 -7.13 36.02
CA ILE A 239 17.07 -6.44 35.68
C ILE A 239 18.21 -7.46 35.48
N ASP A 240 18.36 -8.39 36.39
CA ASP A 240 19.39 -9.44 36.30
C ASP A 240 19.21 -10.32 35.07
N LYS A 241 17.96 -10.67 34.72
CA LYS A 241 17.65 -11.40 33.46
C LYS A 241 17.98 -10.60 32.25
N LEU A 242 17.59 -9.32 32.17
CA LEU A 242 17.88 -8.45 31.05
C LEU A 242 19.40 -8.25 30.86
N ARG A 243 20.17 -8.11 31.94
CA ARG A 243 21.65 -8.08 31.90
C ARG A 243 22.23 -9.38 31.39
N THR A 244 21.74 -10.53 31.89
CA THR A 244 22.22 -11.85 31.45
C THR A 244 21.96 -12.11 29.98
N THR A 245 20.89 -11.55 29.41
CA THR A 245 20.56 -11.65 27.98
C THR A 245 21.24 -10.58 27.11
N GLY A 246 21.99 -9.65 27.73
CA GLY A 246 22.61 -8.53 27.02
C GLY A 246 21.61 -7.48 26.48
N ALA A 247 20.38 -7.49 26.98
CA ALA A 247 19.35 -6.52 26.57
C ALA A 247 19.56 -5.14 27.20
N ILE A 248 20.23 -5.09 28.36
CA ILE A 248 20.68 -3.87 29.02
C ILE A 248 22.12 -4.06 29.51
N GLY A 249 22.90 -2.96 29.53
CA GLY A 249 24.28 -2.92 30.07
C GLY A 249 24.32 -2.88 31.60
#